data_3d9c23599b0fd04deaa2fdb316ed7c9b
#
_entry.id   3d9c23599b0fd04deaa2fdb316ed7c9b
#
_cell.length_a   1.000
_cell.length_b   1.000
_cell.length_c   1.000
_cell.angle_alpha   90.00
_cell.angle_beta   90.00
_cell.angle_gamma   90.00
#
_symmetry.space_group_name_H-M   'P 1'
#
loop_
_entity.id
_entity.type
_entity.pdbx_description
1 polymer ?
#
loop_
_entity_poly.entity_id
_entity_poly.type
_entity_poly.pdbx_seq_one_letter_code
_entity_poly.pdbx_strand_id
1 'polypeptide(L)'
;ALTVAFCSTVQQAGYYPMVYSSKNWMVGKIAATPYDKWIAQYNTVCEYPNPAFWQYSSSGVVAGINGSVDVNYQFKDYSNLIVANGFVDRAGGRYYYKNYRMQYGFVEDGGKRYFMNADGTLYKKGWLGDSLNMMYMDTKDGHMLTDLVEIGGKKYYFASNGLMQRGMIPLNGKIYLFGADGAMQYGFYSDQTAGTRYFKTDGSMAANELLDAHKNAVTVRLNTLK
;
A
#
# COMPACT_ATOMS: atom_id res chain seq x y z
N ALA A 1 -32.39 -8.99 10.11
CA ALA A 1 -31.16 -9.59 10.67
C ALA A 1 -30.33 -10.32 9.60
N LEU A 2 -30.90 -11.32 8.86
CA LEU A 2 -30.14 -12.14 7.89
C LEU A 2 -29.52 -11.32 6.75
N THR A 3 -30.27 -10.40 6.14
CA THR A 3 -29.76 -9.55 5.02
C THR A 3 -28.55 -8.74 5.45
N VAL A 4 -28.58 -8.14 6.64
CA VAL A 4 -27.47 -7.35 7.17
C VAL A 4 -26.26 -8.25 7.45
N ALA A 5 -26.47 -9.41 8.07
CA ALA A 5 -25.39 -10.36 8.35
C ALA A 5 -24.71 -10.85 7.05
N PHE A 6 -25.50 -11.22 6.05
CA PHE A 6 -24.98 -11.64 4.74
C PHE A 6 -24.18 -10.52 4.05
N CYS A 7 -24.75 -9.33 3.95
CA CYS A 7 -24.07 -8.19 3.32
C CYS A 7 -22.81 -7.79 4.10
N SER A 8 -22.82 -7.85 5.44
CA SER A 8 -21.64 -7.60 6.27
C SER A 8 -20.52 -8.61 5.97
N THR A 9 -20.85 -9.90 5.83
CA THR A 9 -19.89 -10.94 5.48
C THR A 9 -19.29 -10.69 4.07
N VAL A 10 -20.11 -10.33 3.09
CA VAL A 10 -19.67 -9.97 1.74
C VAL A 10 -18.76 -8.75 1.76
N GLN A 11 -19.09 -7.74 2.57
CA GLN A 11 -18.28 -6.54 2.74
C GLN A 11 -16.93 -6.84 3.42
N GLN A 12 -16.93 -7.67 4.46
CA GLN A 12 -15.70 -8.12 5.13
C GLN A 12 -14.79 -8.94 4.20
N ALA A 13 -15.38 -9.64 3.23
CA ALA A 13 -14.63 -10.32 2.17
C ALA A 13 -14.06 -9.36 1.10
N GLY A 14 -14.24 -8.04 1.25
CA GLY A 14 -13.70 -7.00 0.37
C GLY A 14 -14.56 -6.68 -0.85
N TYR A 15 -15.80 -7.16 -0.92
CA TYR A 15 -16.75 -6.83 -1.99
C TYR A 15 -17.70 -5.70 -1.59
N TYR A 16 -18.32 -5.06 -2.58
CA TYR A 16 -19.35 -4.06 -2.36
C TYR A 16 -20.74 -4.72 -2.40
N PRO A 17 -21.39 -4.92 -1.23
CA PRO A 17 -22.68 -5.60 -1.19
C PRO A 17 -23.83 -4.67 -1.58
N MET A 18 -24.84 -5.24 -2.24
CA MET A 18 -26.07 -4.58 -2.63
C MET A 18 -27.26 -5.52 -2.40
N VAL A 19 -28.41 -4.98 -2.05
CA VAL A 19 -29.62 -5.77 -1.83
C VAL A 19 -30.54 -5.65 -3.05
N TYR A 20 -30.67 -6.77 -3.78
CA TYR A 20 -31.61 -6.90 -4.89
C TYR A 20 -32.92 -7.55 -4.42
N SER A 21 -34.05 -6.97 -4.79
CA SER A 21 -35.37 -7.58 -4.58
C SER A 21 -36.46 -6.85 -5.35
N SER A 22 -37.64 -7.47 -5.49
CA SER A 22 -38.83 -6.74 -5.93
C SER A 22 -39.19 -5.62 -4.93
N LYS A 23 -39.81 -4.54 -5.42
CA LYS A 23 -40.27 -3.43 -4.58
C LYS A 23 -41.11 -3.93 -3.39
N ASN A 24 -42.06 -4.83 -3.64
CA ASN A 24 -42.99 -5.31 -2.59
C ASN A 24 -42.25 -6.07 -1.47
N TRP A 25 -41.26 -6.87 -1.81
CA TRP A 25 -40.41 -7.54 -0.83
C TRP A 25 -39.49 -6.58 -0.10
N MET A 26 -38.92 -5.62 -0.81
CA MET A 26 -38.04 -4.62 -0.22
C MET A 26 -38.73 -3.81 0.85
N VAL A 27 -40.01 -3.40 0.61
CA VAL A 27 -40.80 -2.62 1.56
C VAL A 27 -41.42 -3.50 2.65
N GLY A 28 -41.93 -4.69 2.31
CA GLY A 28 -42.76 -5.48 3.21
C GLY A 28 -42.05 -6.60 3.97
N LYS A 29 -40.90 -7.06 3.53
CA LYS A 29 -40.24 -8.26 4.08
C LYS A 29 -38.76 -8.03 4.47
N ILE A 30 -38.09 -7.09 3.83
CA ILE A 30 -36.67 -6.83 4.11
C ILE A 30 -36.58 -5.67 5.10
N ALA A 31 -35.99 -5.93 6.26
CA ALA A 31 -35.75 -4.89 7.26
C ALA A 31 -34.79 -3.82 6.67
N ALA A 32 -34.93 -2.59 7.17
CA ALA A 32 -34.04 -1.48 6.78
C ALA A 32 -32.56 -1.88 6.91
N THR A 33 -31.78 -1.59 5.88
CA THR A 33 -30.35 -1.89 5.84
C THR A 33 -29.57 -0.68 5.31
N PRO A 34 -28.30 -0.49 5.70
CA PRO A 34 -27.47 0.61 5.21
C PRO A 34 -26.97 0.40 3.77
N TYR A 35 -27.18 -0.80 3.20
CA TYR A 35 -26.67 -1.17 1.89
C TYR A 35 -27.52 -0.60 0.77
N ASP A 36 -26.93 -0.36 -0.39
CA ASP A 36 -27.63 0.10 -1.59
C ASP A 36 -28.71 -0.88 -2.04
N LYS A 37 -29.73 -0.35 -2.70
CA LYS A 37 -30.90 -1.12 -3.13
C LYS A 37 -30.97 -1.18 -4.66
N TRP A 38 -31.12 -2.39 -5.17
CA TRP A 38 -31.45 -2.66 -6.56
C TRP A 38 -32.88 -3.20 -6.61
N ILE A 39 -33.77 -2.39 -7.14
CA ILE A 39 -35.20 -2.63 -7.08
C ILE A 39 -35.71 -3.19 -8.40
N ALA A 40 -36.37 -4.35 -8.37
CA ALA A 40 -37.14 -4.84 -9.48
C ALA A 40 -38.59 -4.36 -9.37
N GLN A 41 -39.01 -3.52 -10.30
CA GLN A 41 -40.38 -3.03 -10.41
C GLN A 41 -40.66 -2.71 -11.89
N TYR A 42 -41.43 -3.56 -12.54
CA TYR A 42 -41.77 -3.42 -13.96
C TYR A 42 -42.89 -2.42 -14.13
N ASN A 43 -42.53 -1.14 -14.22
CA ASN A 43 -43.42 0.00 -14.30
C ASN A 43 -42.76 1.14 -15.12
N THR A 44 -43.50 2.20 -15.39
CA THR A 44 -42.99 3.40 -16.07
C THR A 44 -42.21 4.32 -15.15
N VAL A 45 -42.36 4.18 -13.83
CA VAL A 45 -41.65 4.93 -12.80
C VAL A 45 -41.22 4.00 -11.64
N CYS A 46 -40.08 4.28 -11.04
CA CYS A 46 -39.69 3.62 -9.81
C CYS A 46 -40.36 4.30 -8.61
N GLU A 47 -41.20 3.58 -7.91
CA GLU A 47 -41.90 4.09 -6.72
C GLU A 47 -41.10 3.89 -5.42
N TYR A 48 -39.97 3.19 -5.48
CA TYR A 48 -39.09 3.03 -4.34
C TYR A 48 -38.21 4.28 -4.18
N PRO A 49 -38.10 4.87 -2.97
CA PRO A 49 -37.31 6.08 -2.79
C PRO A 49 -35.79 5.80 -2.90
N ASN A 50 -35.08 6.61 -3.67
CA ASN A 50 -33.63 6.60 -3.79
C ASN A 50 -33.01 5.21 -4.07
N PRO A 51 -33.43 4.47 -5.11
CA PRO A 51 -32.81 3.22 -5.49
C PRO A 51 -31.43 3.52 -6.07
N ALA A 52 -30.49 2.60 -5.89
CA ALA A 52 -29.19 2.65 -6.57
C ALA A 52 -29.30 2.13 -8.01
N PHE A 53 -30.13 1.07 -8.18
CA PHE A 53 -30.54 0.53 -9.47
C PHE A 53 -32.04 0.26 -9.47
N TRP A 54 -32.61 0.41 -10.66
CA TRP A 54 -33.99 0.03 -10.93
C TRP A 54 -34.07 -0.87 -12.16
N GLN A 55 -34.42 -2.13 -11.94
CA GLN A 55 -34.79 -3.04 -13.02
C GLN A 55 -36.24 -2.75 -13.43
N TYR A 56 -36.41 -2.10 -14.57
CA TYR A 56 -37.72 -1.64 -15.04
C TYR A 56 -38.37 -2.60 -16.02
N SER A 57 -37.61 -3.56 -16.59
CA SER A 57 -38.11 -4.53 -17.54
C SER A 57 -37.28 -5.81 -17.50
N SER A 58 -37.90 -6.95 -17.81
CA SER A 58 -37.25 -8.25 -18.08
C SER A 58 -37.38 -8.68 -19.55
N SER A 59 -37.80 -7.77 -20.42
CA SER A 59 -38.09 -8.03 -21.85
C SER A 59 -37.30 -7.10 -22.78
N GLY A 60 -36.12 -6.64 -22.35
CA GLY A 60 -35.22 -5.85 -23.19
C GLY A 60 -34.64 -6.68 -24.34
N VAL A 61 -34.20 -5.99 -25.40
CA VAL A 61 -33.52 -6.60 -26.54
C VAL A 61 -32.16 -5.93 -26.69
N VAL A 62 -31.10 -6.76 -26.77
CA VAL A 62 -29.73 -6.30 -27.00
C VAL A 62 -29.18 -7.00 -28.25
N ALA A 63 -28.62 -6.22 -29.15
CA ALA A 63 -28.04 -6.76 -30.38
C ALA A 63 -26.93 -7.77 -30.07
N GLY A 64 -27.00 -8.96 -30.68
CA GLY A 64 -26.08 -10.06 -30.46
C GLY A 64 -26.44 -11.00 -29.28
N ILE A 65 -27.50 -10.73 -28.54
CA ILE A 65 -28.03 -11.62 -27.51
C ILE A 65 -29.37 -12.19 -27.96
N ASN A 66 -29.50 -13.53 -27.96
CA ASN A 66 -30.75 -14.20 -28.24
C ASN A 66 -31.64 -14.28 -27.00
N GLY A 67 -32.89 -13.81 -27.12
CA GLY A 67 -33.86 -13.78 -26.03
C GLY A 67 -33.95 -12.43 -25.34
N SER A 68 -34.84 -12.37 -24.34
CA SER A 68 -35.07 -11.18 -23.55
C SER A 68 -34.01 -11.02 -22.46
N VAL A 69 -33.65 -9.79 -22.15
CA VAL A 69 -32.70 -9.44 -21.09
C VAL A 69 -33.34 -8.49 -20.09
N ASP A 70 -32.84 -8.50 -18.88
CA ASP A 70 -33.18 -7.52 -17.85
C ASP A 70 -32.60 -6.14 -18.20
N VAL A 71 -33.41 -5.09 -18.07
CA VAL A 71 -33.02 -3.73 -18.37
C VAL A 71 -33.14 -2.87 -17.13
N ASN A 72 -32.07 -2.08 -16.89
CA ASN A 72 -31.94 -1.33 -15.64
C ASN A 72 -31.56 0.12 -15.88
N TYR A 73 -32.02 1.00 -15.00
CA TYR A 73 -31.42 2.32 -14.77
C TYR A 73 -30.46 2.24 -13.59
N GLN A 74 -29.29 2.82 -13.73
CA GLN A 74 -28.33 3.04 -12.66
C GLN A 74 -28.38 4.51 -12.24
N PHE A 75 -28.66 4.77 -10.95
CA PHE A 75 -28.77 6.12 -10.39
C PHE A 75 -27.56 6.53 -9.56
N LYS A 76 -26.73 5.57 -9.15
CA LYS A 76 -25.52 5.80 -8.37
C LYS A 76 -24.28 5.39 -9.16
N ASP A 77 -23.28 6.25 -9.22
CA ASP A 77 -21.98 5.93 -9.82
C ASP A 77 -21.18 5.01 -8.90
N TYR A 78 -20.73 3.89 -9.44
CA TYR A 78 -19.92 2.88 -8.77
C TYR A 78 -18.47 2.83 -9.27
N SER A 79 -18.08 3.67 -10.19
CA SER A 79 -16.75 3.65 -10.81
C SER A 79 -15.60 3.70 -9.78
N ASN A 80 -15.82 4.47 -8.69
CA ASN A 80 -14.89 4.58 -7.56
C ASN A 80 -15.21 3.66 -6.36
N LEU A 81 -16.30 2.89 -6.42
CA LEU A 81 -16.73 1.99 -5.35
C LEU A 81 -16.50 0.52 -5.69
N ILE A 82 -16.63 0.16 -6.97
CA ILE A 82 -16.43 -1.20 -7.47
C ILE A 82 -15.25 -1.13 -8.45
N VAL A 83 -14.05 -1.31 -7.92
CA VAL A 83 -12.80 -1.20 -8.67
C VAL A 83 -12.24 -2.59 -8.91
N ALA A 84 -11.96 -2.91 -10.17
CA ALA A 84 -11.41 -4.22 -10.53
C ALA A 84 -9.99 -4.39 -10.00
N ASN A 85 -9.10 -3.43 -10.30
CA ASN A 85 -7.70 -3.46 -9.91
C ASN A 85 -7.20 -2.03 -9.73
N GLY A 86 -6.21 -1.86 -8.84
CA GLY A 86 -5.49 -0.61 -8.65
C GLY A 86 -5.95 0.20 -7.45
N PHE A 87 -5.37 1.38 -7.33
CA PHE A 87 -5.68 2.33 -6.26
C PHE A 87 -6.95 3.12 -6.53
N VAL A 88 -7.68 3.42 -5.47
CA VAL A 88 -8.84 4.31 -5.48
C VAL A 88 -8.82 5.19 -4.23
N ASP A 89 -9.09 6.48 -4.42
CA ASP A 89 -9.22 7.45 -3.32
C ASP A 89 -10.70 7.60 -2.92
N ARG A 90 -10.97 7.51 -1.62
CA ARG A 90 -12.32 7.67 -1.03
C ARG A 90 -12.26 8.49 0.25
N ALA A 91 -13.44 8.88 0.75
CA ALA A 91 -13.55 9.39 2.10
C ALA A 91 -12.92 8.37 3.09
N GLY A 92 -11.93 8.82 3.86
CA GLY A 92 -11.20 7.96 4.81
C GLY A 92 -9.81 7.50 4.35
N GLY A 93 -9.48 7.56 3.05
CA GLY A 93 -8.14 7.22 2.60
C GLY A 93 -8.04 6.67 1.18
N ARG A 94 -6.86 6.16 0.87
CA ARG A 94 -6.54 5.50 -0.38
C ARG A 94 -6.52 3.99 -0.16
N TYR A 95 -7.21 3.24 -1.03
CA TYR A 95 -7.42 1.80 -0.96
C TYR A 95 -6.86 1.12 -2.21
N TYR A 96 -6.47 -0.15 -2.10
CA TYR A 96 -6.01 -0.95 -3.24
C TYR A 96 -6.94 -2.15 -3.46
N TYR A 97 -7.32 -2.36 -4.70
CA TYR A 97 -8.18 -3.47 -5.13
C TYR A 97 -7.45 -4.40 -6.09
N LYS A 98 -7.77 -5.68 -6.00
CA LYS A 98 -7.36 -6.72 -6.96
C LYS A 98 -8.51 -7.69 -7.13
N ASN A 99 -8.92 -7.90 -8.39
CA ASN A 99 -10.07 -8.75 -8.75
C ASN A 99 -11.33 -8.35 -7.95
N TYR A 100 -11.66 -7.06 -7.94
CA TYR A 100 -12.81 -6.46 -7.23
C TYR A 100 -12.78 -6.60 -5.70
N ARG A 101 -11.69 -7.07 -5.12
CA ARG A 101 -11.54 -7.24 -3.67
C ARG A 101 -10.55 -6.25 -3.12
N MET A 102 -10.92 -5.57 -2.05
CA MET A 102 -10.02 -4.73 -1.28
C MET A 102 -8.88 -5.57 -0.68
N GLN A 103 -7.67 -5.06 -0.77
CA GLN A 103 -6.47 -5.75 -0.32
C GLN A 103 -5.98 -5.19 1.01
N TYR A 104 -5.27 -6.05 1.75
CA TYR A 104 -4.67 -5.76 3.06
C TYR A 104 -3.21 -6.24 3.05
N GLY A 105 -2.37 -5.68 3.94
CA GLY A 105 -0.97 -6.04 3.99
C GLY A 105 -0.19 -5.54 2.77
N PHE A 106 0.83 -6.26 2.36
CA PHE A 106 1.65 -5.86 1.22
C PHE A 106 0.96 -6.10 -0.11
N VAL A 107 1.00 -5.08 -0.96
CA VAL A 107 0.52 -5.11 -2.35
C VAL A 107 1.60 -4.57 -3.29
N GLU A 108 1.51 -4.95 -4.56
CA GLU A 108 2.42 -4.46 -5.60
C GLU A 108 1.62 -3.77 -6.71
N ASP A 109 2.07 -2.58 -7.10
CA ASP A 109 1.48 -1.81 -8.19
C ASP A 109 2.55 -1.00 -8.90
N GLY A 110 2.58 -1.06 -10.25
CA GLY A 110 3.56 -0.33 -11.04
C GLY A 110 5.03 -0.60 -10.66
N GLY A 111 5.37 -1.81 -10.22
CA GLY A 111 6.73 -2.19 -9.79
C GLY A 111 7.13 -1.66 -8.41
N LYS A 112 6.22 -1.04 -7.67
CA LYS A 112 6.41 -0.58 -6.30
C LYS A 112 5.61 -1.42 -5.32
N ARG A 113 6.11 -1.56 -4.09
CA ARG A 113 5.40 -2.22 -2.99
C ARG A 113 4.80 -1.19 -2.05
N TYR A 114 3.61 -1.50 -1.55
CA TYR A 114 2.85 -0.67 -0.62
C TYR A 114 2.33 -1.53 0.52
N PHE A 115 1.97 -0.91 1.63
CA PHE A 115 1.33 -1.60 2.75
C PHE A 115 -0.06 -1.03 3.03
N MET A 116 -1.05 -1.91 3.02
CA MET A 116 -2.44 -1.59 3.33
C MET A 116 -2.74 -1.96 4.78
N ASN A 117 -3.27 -1.04 5.55
CA ASN A 117 -3.67 -1.25 6.94
C ASN A 117 -4.79 -2.30 7.07
N ALA A 118 -5.10 -2.72 8.29
CA ALA A 118 -6.19 -3.64 8.57
C ALA A 118 -7.58 -3.08 8.21
N ASP A 119 -7.73 -1.77 8.13
CA ASP A 119 -8.93 -1.09 7.63
C ASP A 119 -8.95 -0.90 6.10
N GLY A 120 -7.92 -1.39 5.41
CA GLY A 120 -7.74 -1.29 3.96
C GLY A 120 -7.11 0.01 3.49
N THR A 121 -6.82 0.97 4.35
CA THR A 121 -6.21 2.24 3.96
C THR A 121 -4.71 2.10 3.68
N LEU A 122 -4.19 2.88 2.75
CA LEU A 122 -2.76 2.93 2.45
C LEU A 122 -1.97 3.48 3.65
N TYR A 123 -0.95 2.74 4.08
CA TYR A 123 -0.01 3.18 5.11
C TYR A 123 1.02 4.17 4.53
N LYS A 124 1.10 5.38 5.11
CA LYS A 124 2.04 6.46 4.73
C LYS A 124 2.69 7.13 5.95
N LYS A 125 2.90 6.39 7.03
CA LYS A 125 3.40 6.95 8.29
C LYS A 125 4.92 6.80 8.47
N GLY A 126 5.64 6.42 7.42
CA GLY A 126 7.09 6.23 7.46
C GLY A 126 7.49 4.85 7.98
N TRP A 127 8.07 4.78 9.17
CA TRP A 127 8.57 3.52 9.73
C TRP A 127 7.49 2.48 9.93
N LEU A 128 7.74 1.25 9.46
CA LEU A 128 6.86 0.09 9.54
C LEU A 128 7.66 -1.14 9.97
N GLY A 129 7.19 -1.87 10.96
CA GLY A 129 7.82 -3.10 11.46
C GLY A 129 8.23 -3.01 12.93
N ASP A 130 9.06 -3.95 13.34
CA ASP A 130 9.62 -4.05 14.67
C ASP A 130 11.15 -3.78 14.69
N SER A 131 11.78 -3.92 15.85
CA SER A 131 13.22 -3.66 16.01
C SER A 131 14.13 -4.49 15.11
N LEU A 132 13.68 -5.63 14.62
CA LEU A 132 14.47 -6.55 13.77
C LEU A 132 14.14 -6.38 12.29
N ASN A 133 12.86 -6.14 11.97
CA ASN A 133 12.30 -6.12 10.61
C ASN A 133 11.74 -4.74 10.27
N MET A 134 12.58 -3.72 10.33
CA MET A 134 12.17 -2.34 10.08
C MET A 134 12.22 -2.03 8.57
N MET A 135 11.16 -1.42 8.07
CA MET A 135 11.02 -0.87 6.72
C MET A 135 10.62 0.59 6.80
N TYR A 136 10.71 1.30 5.68
CA TYR A 136 10.19 2.65 5.59
C TYR A 136 9.28 2.80 4.38
N MET A 137 8.07 3.28 4.65
CA MET A 137 7.08 3.62 3.64
C MET A 137 7.13 5.13 3.37
N ASP A 138 7.30 5.52 2.11
CA ASP A 138 7.36 6.93 1.75
C ASP A 138 6.13 7.69 2.26
N THR A 139 6.35 8.85 2.89
CA THR A 139 5.26 9.61 3.50
C THR A 139 4.41 10.40 2.49
N LYS A 140 4.87 10.51 1.23
CA LYS A 140 4.15 11.22 0.17
C LYS A 140 3.20 10.27 -0.57
N ASP A 141 3.73 9.19 -1.13
CA ASP A 141 2.96 8.26 -1.96
C ASP A 141 2.75 6.87 -1.34
N GLY A 142 3.44 6.54 -0.23
CA GLY A 142 3.27 5.32 0.53
C GLY A 142 4.04 4.10 -0.01
N HIS A 143 4.88 4.25 -1.04
CA HIS A 143 5.66 3.11 -1.49
C HIS A 143 6.79 2.74 -0.53
N MET A 144 7.17 1.48 -0.49
CA MET A 144 8.28 0.97 0.30
C MET A 144 9.61 1.43 -0.28
N LEU A 145 10.46 2.05 0.55
CA LEU A 145 11.78 2.48 0.14
C LEU A 145 12.78 1.31 0.10
N THR A 146 13.68 1.36 -0.88
CA THR A 146 14.83 0.47 -1.05
C THR A 146 16.07 1.30 -1.31
N ASP A 147 17.25 0.67 -1.26
CA ASP A 147 18.54 1.30 -1.50
C ASP A 147 18.95 2.34 -0.45
N LEU A 148 19.87 3.23 -0.81
CA LEU A 148 20.38 4.28 0.09
C LEU A 148 19.46 5.50 0.03
N VAL A 149 18.84 5.84 1.14
CA VAL A 149 17.90 6.95 1.25
C VAL A 149 18.22 7.83 2.45
N GLU A 150 17.84 9.10 2.38
CA GLU A 150 17.93 10.05 3.49
C GLU A 150 16.57 10.27 4.14
N ILE A 151 16.50 10.08 5.44
CA ILE A 151 15.28 10.24 6.25
C ILE A 151 15.65 11.07 7.48
N GLY A 152 15.05 12.24 7.61
CA GLY A 152 15.30 13.12 8.76
C GLY A 152 16.76 13.55 8.94
N GLY A 153 17.49 13.75 7.84
CA GLY A 153 18.90 14.16 7.84
C GLY A 153 19.89 13.04 8.14
N LYS A 154 19.42 11.78 8.26
CA LYS A 154 20.25 10.59 8.40
C LYS A 154 20.09 9.68 7.17
N LYS A 155 21.17 9.01 6.77
CA LYS A 155 21.13 8.05 5.67
C LYS A 155 20.91 6.63 6.20
N TYR A 156 20.05 5.89 5.51
CA TYR A 156 19.69 4.49 5.80
C TYR A 156 19.84 3.69 4.52
N TYR A 157 20.12 2.41 4.66
CA TYR A 157 20.10 1.49 3.54
C TYR A 157 19.05 0.41 3.77
N PHE A 158 18.18 0.23 2.77
CA PHE A 158 17.18 -0.81 2.74
C PHE A 158 17.51 -1.79 1.60
N ALA A 159 17.51 -3.08 1.91
CA ALA A 159 17.68 -4.11 0.89
C ALA A 159 16.49 -4.10 -0.11
N SER A 160 16.61 -4.86 -1.20
CA SER A 160 15.55 -4.96 -2.22
C SER A 160 14.21 -5.48 -1.70
N ASN A 161 14.21 -6.21 -0.59
CA ASN A 161 12.99 -6.65 0.10
C ASN A 161 12.42 -5.57 1.06
N GLY A 162 13.03 -4.38 1.14
CA GLY A 162 12.65 -3.26 1.99
C GLY A 162 13.16 -3.31 3.42
N LEU A 163 13.89 -4.34 3.82
CA LEU A 163 14.41 -4.43 5.19
C LEU A 163 15.61 -3.52 5.41
N MET A 164 15.54 -2.69 6.46
CA MET A 164 16.62 -1.82 6.91
C MET A 164 17.86 -2.64 7.28
N GLN A 165 18.99 -2.26 6.74
CA GLN A 165 20.26 -2.93 6.94
C GLN A 165 21.06 -2.27 8.08
N ARG A 166 21.88 -3.08 8.74
CA ARG A 166 22.78 -2.68 9.85
C ARG A 166 24.13 -3.34 9.68
N GLY A 167 25.15 -2.78 10.33
CA GLY A 167 26.51 -3.29 10.26
C GLY A 167 27.24 -2.80 8.99
N MET A 168 28.27 -3.53 8.58
CA MET A 168 29.07 -3.18 7.41
C MET A 168 28.41 -3.72 6.13
N ILE A 169 28.07 -2.82 5.24
CA ILE A 169 27.34 -3.13 4.00
C ILE A 169 28.20 -2.72 2.79
N PRO A 170 28.52 -3.65 1.91
CA PRO A 170 29.19 -3.35 0.65
C PRO A 170 28.19 -2.80 -0.36
N LEU A 171 28.44 -1.59 -0.89
CA LEU A 171 27.63 -0.94 -1.91
C LEU A 171 28.53 -0.36 -2.98
N ASN A 172 28.35 -0.75 -4.22
CA ASN A 172 29.07 -0.22 -5.39
C ASN A 172 30.63 -0.20 -5.20
N GLY A 173 31.17 -1.29 -4.67
CA GLY A 173 32.63 -1.44 -4.45
C GLY A 173 33.19 -0.66 -3.25
N LYS A 174 32.36 -0.01 -2.47
CA LYS A 174 32.70 0.66 -1.20
C LYS A 174 32.01 -0.01 -0.03
N ILE A 175 32.54 0.14 1.18
CA ILE A 175 31.95 -0.38 2.41
C ILE A 175 31.43 0.80 3.21
N TYR A 176 30.22 0.66 3.73
CA TYR A 176 29.53 1.61 4.61
C TYR A 176 29.18 0.93 5.92
N LEU A 177 29.10 1.70 7.00
CA LEU A 177 28.68 1.22 8.30
C LEU A 177 27.32 1.82 8.67
N PHE A 178 26.37 0.97 9.03
CA PHE A 178 25.08 1.38 9.56
C PHE A 178 24.97 0.91 11.02
N GLY A 179 24.64 1.83 11.92
CA GLY A 179 24.53 1.59 13.36
C GLY A 179 23.37 0.65 13.74
N ALA A 180 23.22 0.41 15.03
CA ALA A 180 22.11 -0.39 15.56
C ALA A 180 20.74 0.25 15.27
N ASP A 181 20.68 1.58 15.17
CA ASP A 181 19.50 2.34 14.76
C ASP A 181 19.29 2.36 13.21
N GLY A 182 20.19 1.73 12.46
CA GLY A 182 20.19 1.68 11.00
C GLY A 182 20.78 2.94 10.33
N ALA A 183 21.15 3.97 11.09
CA ALA A 183 21.72 5.19 10.52
C ALA A 183 23.18 4.98 10.10
N MET A 184 23.55 5.54 8.93
CA MET A 184 24.92 5.53 8.44
C MET A 184 25.85 6.22 9.46
N GLN A 185 26.99 5.60 9.71
CA GLN A 185 28.01 6.05 10.66
C GLN A 185 29.17 6.72 9.92
N TYR A 186 29.83 7.68 10.61
CA TYR A 186 30.95 8.45 10.12
C TYR A 186 32.03 8.52 11.18
N GLY A 187 33.29 8.76 10.78
CA GLY A 187 34.41 8.89 11.70
C GLY A 187 35.02 7.53 12.08
N PHE A 188 35.66 7.48 13.24
CA PHE A 188 36.34 6.28 13.72
C PHE A 188 35.34 5.29 14.33
N TYR A 189 35.46 4.05 13.94
CA TYR A 189 34.73 2.92 14.49
C TYR A 189 35.75 1.84 14.92
N SER A 190 35.70 1.41 16.17
CA SER A 190 36.55 0.37 16.70
C SER A 190 35.73 -0.87 17.05
N ASP A 191 36.17 -2.01 16.54
CA ASP A 191 35.64 -3.33 16.81
C ASP A 191 36.75 -4.17 17.47
N GLN A 192 36.42 -4.92 18.52
CA GLN A 192 37.41 -5.70 19.29
C GLN A 192 38.11 -6.80 18.45
N THR A 193 37.45 -7.28 17.41
CA THR A 193 37.96 -8.37 16.56
C THR A 193 38.55 -7.86 15.24
N ALA A 194 38.03 -6.76 14.72
CA ALA A 194 38.33 -6.29 13.38
C ALA A 194 39.15 -4.97 13.34
N GLY A 195 39.52 -4.46 14.54
CA GLY A 195 40.37 -3.26 14.68
C GLY A 195 39.62 -1.95 14.40
N THR A 196 40.38 -0.85 14.30
CA THR A 196 39.83 0.49 14.06
C THR A 196 39.72 0.79 12.58
N ARG A 197 38.57 1.28 12.15
CA ARG A 197 38.27 1.73 10.78
C ARG A 197 37.79 3.18 10.80
N TYR A 198 37.94 3.85 9.66
CA TYR A 198 37.44 5.21 9.50
C TYR A 198 36.44 5.27 8.36
N PHE A 199 35.31 5.89 8.60
CA PHE A 199 34.25 6.16 7.63
C PHE A 199 34.23 7.66 7.30
N LYS A 200 34.46 7.98 6.03
CA LYS A 200 34.59 9.34 5.51
C LYS A 200 33.29 10.12 5.58
N THR A 201 33.32 11.40 5.22
CA THR A 201 32.13 12.27 5.19
C THR A 201 31.09 11.83 4.15
N ASP A 202 31.50 11.07 3.11
CA ASP A 202 30.58 10.42 2.17
C ASP A 202 30.00 9.11 2.72
N GLY A 203 30.46 8.66 3.91
CA GLY A 203 30.09 7.43 4.59
C GLY A 203 30.94 6.21 4.19
N SER A 204 31.75 6.29 3.14
CA SER A 204 32.56 5.15 2.69
C SER A 204 33.75 4.91 3.62
N MET A 205 34.06 3.61 3.86
CA MET A 205 35.23 3.22 4.60
C MET A 205 36.50 3.64 3.86
N ALA A 206 37.44 4.26 4.59
CA ALA A 206 38.77 4.57 4.07
C ALA A 206 39.54 3.25 3.84
N ALA A 207 40.17 3.13 2.68
CA ALA A 207 40.99 1.99 2.31
C ALA A 207 42.29 2.48 1.69
N ASN A 208 43.43 2.07 2.27
CA ASN A 208 44.77 2.44 1.79
C ASN A 208 45.00 3.96 1.64
N GLU A 209 44.38 4.76 2.48
CA GLU A 209 44.49 6.21 2.50
C GLU A 209 45.12 6.65 3.83
N LEU A 210 45.93 7.79 3.92
CA LEU A 210 46.35 8.40 5.18
C LEU A 210 45.29 9.34 5.73
N LEU A 211 45.02 9.33 7.00
CA LEU A 211 44.02 10.17 7.66
C LEU A 211 44.68 11.40 8.27
N ASP A 212 44.41 12.60 7.75
CA ASP A 212 44.80 13.84 8.40
C ASP A 212 43.67 14.25 9.42
N ALA A 213 44.01 14.16 10.72
CA ALA A 213 43.07 14.44 11.79
C ALA A 213 42.66 15.94 11.87
N HIS A 214 43.30 16.84 11.15
CA HIS A 214 43.08 18.28 11.21
C HIS A 214 42.22 18.83 10.06
N LYS A 215 41.98 18.05 9.04
CA LYS A 215 41.12 18.43 7.92
C LYS A 215 40.09 17.33 7.68
N ASN A 216 38.85 17.69 7.56
CA ASN A 216 37.75 16.78 7.19
C ASN A 216 37.90 16.13 5.77
N ALA A 217 39.04 16.21 5.20
CA ALA A 217 39.45 15.56 3.97
C ALA A 217 40.78 14.84 4.21
N VAL A 218 40.80 13.57 3.92
CA VAL A 218 41.87 12.68 4.25
C VAL A 218 42.53 12.21 2.96
N THR A 219 43.85 12.41 2.84
CA THR A 219 44.66 11.70 1.89
C THR A 219 45.57 10.75 2.67
N VAL A 220 45.45 9.47 2.41
CA VAL A 220 46.24 8.45 3.09
C VAL A 220 47.11 7.73 2.11
N ARG A 221 48.42 7.68 2.40
CA ARG A 221 49.30 6.66 1.83
C ARG A 221 49.63 5.65 2.94
N LEU A 222 49.28 4.41 2.75
CA LEU A 222 49.90 3.32 3.47
C LEU A 222 51.24 3.02 2.81
N ASN A 223 52.33 3.34 3.47
CA ASN A 223 53.62 2.74 3.12
C ASN A 223 53.50 1.25 3.41
N THR A 224 53.54 0.42 2.37
CA THR A 224 53.84 -1.01 2.50
C THR A 224 55.22 -1.13 3.12
N LEU A 225 55.27 -1.35 4.41
CA LEU A 225 56.48 -1.89 5.04
C LEU A 225 56.63 -3.30 4.51
N LYS A 226 57.75 -3.50 3.79
CA LYS A 226 58.26 -4.83 3.42
C LYS A 226 58.66 -5.61 4.69
#